data_af44cdeb04d8411619c8fa9bab96bdd0
#
_entry.id   af44cdeb04d8411619c8fa9bab96bdd0
#
_cell.length_a   1.000
_cell.length_b   1.000
_cell.length_c   1.000
_cell.angle_alpha   90.00
_cell.angle_beta   90.00
_cell.angle_gamma   90.00
#
_symmetry.space_group_name_H-M   'P 1'
#
loop_
_entity.id
_entity.type
_entity.pdbx_description
1 polymer ?
#
loop_
_entity_poly.entity_id
_entity_poly.type
_entity_poly.pdbx_seq_one_letter_code
_entity_poly.pdbx_strand_id
1 'polypeptide(L)'
;MFFNRNKFEMQEYISDYLYCINVKIGNKYFPNAMRCFIDKENKTIKIGDILIGEETSSSFSTRSYKNYIRKGYGTQMMNKLIDFAKSNGYKRIIGDLSSVDDNNSLDKDHRERQIHFYKKFGFKILPNEETPDKIELIL
;
A
#
# COMPACT_ATOMS: atom_id res chain seq x y z
N MET A 1 -33.75 -5.54 5.54
CA MET A 1 -32.54 -4.96 4.92
C MET A 1 -31.32 -5.39 5.69
N PHE A 2 -30.43 -6.09 5.03
CA PHE A 2 -29.22 -6.55 5.65
C PHE A 2 -28.12 -5.52 5.54
N PHE A 3 -27.59 -5.13 6.68
CA PHE A 3 -26.49 -4.20 6.74
C PHE A 3 -25.19 -4.96 6.61
N ASN A 4 -24.49 -4.77 5.50
CA ASN A 4 -23.20 -5.44 5.30
C ASN A 4 -22.09 -4.67 6.02
N ARG A 5 -21.74 -5.10 7.23
CA ARG A 5 -20.73 -4.46 8.06
C ARG A 5 -19.32 -4.54 7.45
N ASN A 6 -19.13 -5.47 6.52
CA ASN A 6 -17.81 -5.70 5.91
C ASN A 6 -17.73 -5.18 4.48
N LYS A 7 -18.73 -4.42 4.05
CA LYS A 7 -18.69 -3.85 2.70
C LYS A 7 -17.49 -2.93 2.57
N PHE A 8 -16.62 -3.23 1.63
CA PHE A 8 -15.41 -2.47 1.36
C PHE A 8 -15.60 -1.59 0.14
N GLU A 9 -15.47 -0.30 0.33
CA GLU A 9 -15.63 0.67 -0.75
C GLU A 9 -14.37 1.51 -0.84
N MET A 10 -13.89 1.71 -2.06
CA MET A 10 -12.73 2.53 -2.33
C MET A 10 -13.11 3.77 -3.11
N GLN A 11 -12.49 4.89 -2.76
CA GLN A 11 -12.65 6.14 -3.46
C GLN A 11 -11.27 6.73 -3.73
N GLU A 12 -11.00 6.99 -5.00
CA GLU A 12 -9.72 7.57 -5.41
C GLU A 12 -9.76 9.09 -5.28
N TYR A 13 -8.68 9.66 -4.77
CA TYR A 13 -8.42 11.09 -4.82
C TYR A 13 -7.13 11.29 -5.60
N ILE A 14 -7.19 12.08 -6.67
CA ILE A 14 -6.07 12.29 -7.59
C ILE A 14 -5.80 13.76 -7.73
N SER A 15 -4.57 14.18 -7.51
CA SER A 15 -4.10 15.53 -7.78
C SER A 15 -2.85 15.45 -8.64
N ASP A 16 -2.21 16.60 -8.90
CA ASP A 16 -1.00 16.63 -9.72
C ASP A 16 0.16 15.83 -9.09
N TYR A 17 0.19 15.73 -7.76
CA TYR A 17 1.30 15.13 -7.04
C TYR A 17 0.94 13.94 -6.19
N LEU A 18 -0.35 13.66 -6.03
CA LEU A 18 -0.82 12.62 -5.12
C LEU A 18 -1.85 11.72 -5.77
N TYR A 19 -1.74 10.45 -5.44
CA TYR A 19 -2.79 9.46 -5.66
C TYR A 19 -3.11 8.84 -4.31
N CYS A 20 -4.36 8.96 -3.91
CA CYS A 20 -4.79 8.42 -2.62
C CYS A 20 -6.02 7.54 -2.79
N ILE A 21 -6.12 6.53 -1.96
CA ILE A 21 -7.34 5.74 -1.86
C ILE A 21 -7.91 5.94 -0.47
N ASN A 22 -9.12 6.44 -0.42
CA ASN A 22 -9.92 6.50 0.80
C ASN A 22 -10.78 5.25 0.84
N VAL A 23 -10.97 4.71 2.03
CA VAL A 23 -11.66 3.46 2.20
C VAL A 23 -12.78 3.61 3.20
N LYS A 24 -13.90 2.96 2.90
CA LYS A 24 -14.99 2.82 3.85
C LYS A 24 -15.26 1.33 4.02
N ILE A 25 -15.24 0.88 5.25
CA ILE A 25 -15.54 -0.50 5.60
C ILE A 25 -16.73 -0.48 6.54
N GLY A 26 -17.90 -0.90 6.01
CA GLY A 26 -19.13 -0.74 6.75
C GLY A 26 -19.39 0.73 7.05
N ASN A 27 -19.43 1.08 8.33
CA ASN A 27 -19.63 2.47 8.78
C ASN A 27 -18.33 3.22 9.06
N LYS A 28 -17.19 2.53 8.99
CA LYS A 28 -15.91 3.15 9.33
C LYS A 28 -15.24 3.73 8.10
N TYR A 29 -14.78 4.96 8.22
CA TYR A 29 -14.10 5.68 7.16
C TYR A 29 -12.62 5.81 7.48
N PHE A 30 -11.79 5.46 6.49
CA PHE A 30 -10.33 5.50 6.62
C PHE A 30 -9.79 6.39 5.50
N PRO A 31 -9.53 7.68 5.79
CA PRO A 31 -8.92 8.55 4.79
C PRO A 31 -7.48 8.14 4.55
N ASN A 32 -7.04 8.26 3.32
CA ASN A 32 -5.67 7.97 2.93
C ASN A 32 -5.22 6.56 3.34
N ALA A 33 -6.09 5.59 3.15
CA ALA A 33 -5.74 4.20 3.44
C ALA A 33 -4.54 3.74 2.59
N MET A 34 -4.40 4.32 1.39
CA MET A 34 -3.19 4.24 0.59
C MET A 34 -2.86 5.65 0.12
N ARG A 35 -1.59 6.04 0.21
CA ARG A 35 -1.15 7.34 -0.27
C ARG A 35 0.13 7.16 -1.08
N CYS A 36 0.09 7.70 -2.30
CA CYS A 36 1.21 7.61 -3.23
C CYS A 36 1.57 8.98 -3.76
N PHE A 37 2.83 9.14 -4.11
CA PHE A 37 3.36 10.38 -4.70
C PHE A 37 3.56 10.18 -6.21
N ILE A 38 3.10 11.14 -6.98
CA ILE A 38 3.16 11.11 -8.44
C ILE A 38 4.33 11.95 -8.94
N ASP A 39 5.19 11.34 -9.73
CA ASP A 39 6.26 12.02 -10.45
C ASP A 39 5.96 11.91 -11.94
N LYS A 40 5.29 12.92 -12.48
CA LYS A 40 4.87 12.92 -13.88
C LYS A 40 6.05 12.97 -14.84
N GLU A 41 7.08 13.69 -14.47
CA GLU A 41 8.27 13.84 -15.32
C GLU A 41 8.96 12.51 -15.56
N ASN A 42 9.12 11.72 -14.52
CA ASN A 42 9.77 10.41 -14.60
C ASN A 42 8.80 9.26 -14.81
N LYS A 43 7.53 9.55 -14.99
CA LYS A 43 6.47 8.53 -15.18
C LYS A 43 6.48 7.49 -14.09
N THR A 44 6.65 7.94 -12.85
CA THR A 44 6.84 7.08 -11.69
C THR A 44 5.82 7.42 -10.61
N ILE A 45 5.30 6.39 -9.95
CA ILE A 45 4.48 6.55 -8.76
C ILE A 45 5.23 5.92 -7.61
N LYS A 46 5.37 6.66 -6.51
CA LYS A 46 6.01 6.13 -5.29
C LYS A 46 4.96 5.88 -4.22
N ILE A 47 4.90 4.65 -3.73
CA ILE A 47 4.02 4.31 -2.62
C ILE A 47 4.59 4.94 -1.36
N GLY A 48 3.78 5.76 -0.69
CA GLY A 48 4.16 6.37 0.58
C GLY A 48 3.68 5.56 1.76
N ASP A 49 2.38 5.37 1.87
CA ASP A 49 1.78 4.67 3.01
C ASP A 49 0.67 3.75 2.54
N ILE A 50 0.59 2.59 3.19
CA ILE A 50 -0.58 1.72 3.11
C ILE A 50 -0.97 1.42 4.56
N LEU A 51 -2.09 1.98 5.00
CA LEU A 51 -2.53 1.85 6.39
C LEU A 51 -3.42 0.64 6.62
N ILE A 52 -4.11 0.19 5.60
CA ILE A 52 -4.97 -0.99 5.66
C ILE A 52 -4.49 -1.93 4.56
N GLY A 53 -4.01 -3.09 4.94
CA GLY A 53 -3.51 -4.02 3.96
C GLY A 53 -3.13 -5.33 4.60
N GLU A 54 -2.26 -6.07 3.92
CA GLU A 54 -1.72 -7.32 4.46
C GLU A 54 -0.94 -7.06 5.73
N GLU A 55 -0.21 -5.93 5.75
CA GLU A 55 0.49 -5.44 6.92
C GLU A 55 0.44 -3.93 6.89
N THR A 56 0.23 -3.32 8.04
CA THR A 56 0.31 -1.87 8.13
C THR A 56 1.76 -1.47 8.31
N SER A 57 2.15 -0.40 7.64
CA SER A 57 3.48 0.18 7.80
C SER A 57 3.50 1.27 8.86
N SER A 58 2.36 1.57 9.44
CA SER A 58 2.25 2.67 10.39
C SER A 58 2.48 2.20 11.82
N SER A 59 3.31 2.94 12.57
CA SER A 59 3.45 2.73 14.00
C SER A 59 2.18 3.12 14.75
N PHE A 60 1.30 3.84 14.08
CA PHE A 60 -0.04 4.12 14.57
C PHE A 60 -1.02 2.99 14.25
N SER A 61 -0.53 1.80 13.91
CA SER A 61 -1.42 0.69 13.72
C SER A 61 -2.13 0.42 15.03
N THR A 62 -3.08 1.24 15.29
CA THR A 62 -3.96 1.11 16.42
C THR A 62 -4.73 -0.17 16.25
N ARG A 63 -5.33 -0.61 17.32
CA ARG A 63 -6.16 -1.81 17.30
C ARG A 63 -7.20 -1.78 16.18
N SER A 64 -7.62 -0.58 15.75
CA SER A 64 -8.63 -0.46 14.71
C SER A 64 -8.14 -0.95 13.34
N TYR A 65 -6.83 -0.88 13.07
CA TYR A 65 -6.31 -1.38 11.79
C TYR A 65 -6.02 -2.87 11.82
N LYS A 66 -5.68 -3.42 12.96
CA LYS A 66 -5.38 -4.85 13.09
C LYS A 66 -6.52 -5.75 12.64
N ASN A 67 -7.75 -5.30 12.84
CA ASN A 67 -8.92 -6.08 12.47
C ASN A 67 -9.13 -6.20 10.96
N TYR A 68 -8.37 -5.44 10.19
CA TYR A 68 -8.51 -5.37 8.73
C TYR A 68 -7.32 -5.97 7.99
N ILE A 69 -6.32 -6.44 8.74
CA ILE A 69 -5.15 -7.09 8.15
C ILE A 69 -5.58 -8.44 7.57
N ARG A 70 -5.05 -8.75 6.39
CA ARG A 70 -5.29 -10.03 5.70
C ARG A 70 -6.74 -10.29 5.30
N LYS A 71 -7.51 -9.24 5.11
CA LYS A 71 -8.87 -9.34 4.57
C LYS A 71 -8.92 -9.15 3.06
N GLY A 72 -7.75 -9.04 2.42
CA GLY A 72 -7.69 -8.79 0.98
C GLY A 72 -7.85 -7.34 0.59
N TYR A 73 -7.93 -6.43 1.53
CA TYR A 73 -8.14 -5.01 1.25
C TYR A 73 -6.92 -4.39 0.60
N GLY A 74 -5.73 -4.75 1.08
CA GLY A 74 -4.49 -4.29 0.47
C GLY A 74 -4.35 -4.74 -0.98
N THR A 75 -4.77 -5.96 -1.27
CA THR A 75 -4.76 -6.50 -2.62
C THR A 75 -5.68 -5.70 -3.53
N GLN A 76 -6.89 -5.36 -3.06
CA GLN A 76 -7.83 -4.57 -3.84
C GLN A 76 -7.29 -3.17 -4.11
N MET A 77 -6.69 -2.54 -3.10
CA MET A 77 -6.09 -1.20 -3.27
C MET A 77 -4.90 -1.24 -4.23
N MET A 78 -4.05 -2.25 -4.13
CA MET A 78 -2.90 -2.38 -5.01
C MET A 78 -3.32 -2.59 -6.45
N ASN A 79 -4.33 -3.43 -6.70
CA ASN A 79 -4.86 -3.61 -8.04
C ASN A 79 -5.40 -2.30 -8.60
N LYS A 80 -6.07 -1.51 -7.76
CA LYS A 80 -6.60 -0.22 -8.20
C LYS A 80 -5.49 0.76 -8.55
N LEU A 81 -4.43 0.79 -7.75
CA LEU A 81 -3.25 1.62 -8.03
C LEU A 81 -2.60 1.20 -9.35
N ILE A 82 -2.40 -0.09 -9.57
CA ILE A 82 -1.78 -0.59 -10.79
C ILE A 82 -2.62 -0.24 -12.01
N ASP A 83 -3.94 -0.40 -11.91
CA ASP A 83 -4.85 -0.03 -13.00
C ASP A 83 -4.77 1.46 -13.31
N PHE A 84 -4.75 2.30 -12.29
CA PHE A 84 -4.57 3.74 -12.46
C PHE A 84 -3.26 4.06 -13.17
N ALA A 85 -2.18 3.46 -12.70
CA ALA A 85 -0.84 3.72 -13.25
C ALA A 85 -0.77 3.32 -14.72
N LYS A 86 -1.26 2.15 -15.07
CA LYS A 86 -1.27 1.69 -16.46
C LYS A 86 -2.14 2.56 -17.35
N SER A 87 -3.33 2.90 -16.87
CA SER A 87 -4.30 3.69 -17.64
C SER A 87 -3.82 5.11 -17.91
N ASN A 88 -2.91 5.62 -17.09
CA ASN A 88 -2.40 6.98 -17.21
C ASN A 88 -0.97 7.05 -17.73
N GLY A 89 -0.44 5.93 -18.23
CA GLY A 89 0.85 5.93 -18.91
C GLY A 89 2.06 5.98 -18.01
N TYR A 90 1.91 5.67 -16.73
CA TYR A 90 3.06 5.57 -15.83
C TYR A 90 3.87 4.32 -16.17
N LYS A 91 5.17 4.39 -15.98
CA LYS A 91 6.07 3.31 -16.38
C LYS A 91 6.49 2.41 -15.25
N ARG A 92 6.42 2.92 -14.02
CA ARG A 92 6.82 2.12 -12.85
C ARG A 92 6.16 2.61 -11.58
N ILE A 93 6.09 1.70 -10.63
CA ILE A 93 5.69 1.99 -9.26
C ILE A 93 6.85 1.58 -8.37
N ILE A 94 7.29 2.47 -7.50
CA ILE A 94 8.39 2.23 -6.58
C ILE A 94 7.93 2.41 -5.14
N GLY A 95 8.72 1.95 -4.22
CA GLY A 95 8.45 2.14 -2.80
C GLY A 95 9.62 1.67 -1.95
N ASP A 96 9.48 1.89 -0.67
CA ASP A 96 10.43 1.42 0.32
C ASP A 96 9.71 0.42 1.22
N LEU A 97 10.39 -0.68 1.56
CA LEU A 97 9.88 -1.56 2.61
C LEU A 97 10.08 -0.83 3.93
N SER A 98 9.05 -0.83 4.76
CA SER A 98 9.16 -0.13 6.02
C SER A 98 10.22 -0.80 6.88
N SER A 99 11.18 -0.01 7.34
CA SER A 99 12.08 -0.44 8.39
C SER A 99 11.30 -0.28 9.68
N VAL A 100 10.58 -1.30 10.05
CA VAL A 100 9.90 -1.27 11.31
C VAL A 100 10.95 -1.29 12.40
N ASP A 101 10.66 -0.61 13.45
CA ASP A 101 11.44 -0.47 14.66
C ASP A 101 12.45 -1.60 14.89
N ASP A 102 13.73 -1.28 14.78
CA ASP A 102 14.83 -2.23 14.87
C ASP A 102 14.88 -3.03 16.17
N ASN A 103 14.11 -2.63 17.15
CA ASN A 103 14.08 -3.29 18.45
C ASN A 103 12.93 -4.26 18.63
N ASN A 104 12.15 -4.46 17.59
CA ASN A 104 10.97 -5.30 17.67
C ASN A 104 11.22 -6.65 16.99
N SER A 105 11.16 -7.73 17.75
CA SER A 105 11.34 -9.09 17.24
C SER A 105 10.31 -9.49 16.19
N LEU A 106 9.21 -8.77 16.08
CA LEU A 106 8.19 -9.01 15.07
C LEU A 106 8.55 -8.44 13.70
N ASP A 107 9.60 -7.62 13.62
CA ASP A 107 9.99 -6.93 12.40
C ASP A 107 10.33 -7.89 11.27
N LYS A 108 10.99 -8.98 11.60
CA LYS A 108 11.36 -9.97 10.59
C LYS A 108 10.14 -10.57 9.91
N ASP A 109 9.15 -10.97 10.67
CA ASP A 109 7.93 -11.55 10.13
C ASP A 109 7.12 -10.53 9.36
N HIS A 110 7.03 -9.31 9.88
CA HIS A 110 6.36 -8.21 9.21
C HIS A 110 7.00 -7.95 7.84
N ARG A 111 8.33 -7.89 7.81
CA ARG A 111 9.07 -7.66 6.59
C ARG A 111 8.88 -8.78 5.58
N GLU A 112 8.93 -10.02 6.03
CA GLU A 112 8.72 -11.16 5.16
C GLU A 112 7.31 -11.13 4.54
N ARG A 113 6.30 -10.75 5.31
CA ARG A 113 4.94 -10.61 4.81
C ARG A 113 4.82 -9.48 3.81
N GLN A 114 5.51 -8.35 4.04
CA GLN A 114 5.54 -7.26 3.08
C GLN A 114 6.17 -7.70 1.76
N ILE A 115 7.30 -8.38 1.83
CA ILE A 115 7.99 -8.87 0.65
C ILE A 115 7.07 -9.83 -0.13
N HIS A 116 6.44 -10.75 0.56
CA HIS A 116 5.50 -11.68 -0.06
C HIS A 116 4.35 -10.95 -0.73
N PHE A 117 3.79 -9.95 -0.06
CA PHE A 117 2.70 -9.15 -0.60
C PHE A 117 3.10 -8.46 -1.90
N TYR A 118 4.24 -7.77 -1.90
CA TYR A 118 4.67 -7.04 -3.10
C TYR A 118 5.07 -7.98 -4.24
N LYS A 119 5.73 -9.08 -3.94
CA LYS A 119 6.10 -10.06 -4.96
C LYS A 119 4.89 -10.65 -5.66
N LYS A 120 3.79 -10.77 -4.96
CA LYS A 120 2.53 -11.27 -5.51
C LYS A 120 2.06 -10.45 -6.71
N PHE A 121 2.37 -9.15 -6.74
CA PHE A 121 2.01 -8.25 -7.84
C PHE A 121 3.10 -8.12 -8.89
N GLY A 122 4.23 -8.79 -8.71
CA GLY A 122 5.35 -8.72 -9.65
C GLY A 122 6.42 -7.71 -9.30
N PHE A 123 6.36 -7.10 -8.11
CA PHE A 123 7.41 -6.20 -7.66
C PHE A 123 8.72 -6.95 -7.46
N LYS A 124 9.81 -6.31 -7.86
CA LYS A 124 11.16 -6.76 -7.52
C LYS A 124 11.59 -6.10 -6.22
N ILE A 125 12.28 -6.87 -5.40
CA ILE A 125 12.90 -6.36 -4.18
C ILE A 125 14.33 -6.02 -4.53
N LEU A 126 14.71 -4.76 -4.31
CA LEU A 126 16.02 -4.26 -4.71
C LEU A 126 16.87 -4.02 -3.47
N PRO A 127 17.63 -5.02 -3.03
CA PRO A 127 18.60 -4.79 -1.98
C PRO A 127 19.77 -4.01 -2.54
N ASN A 128 20.22 -2.98 -1.85
CA ASN A 128 21.49 -2.36 -2.11
C ASN A 128 22.18 -2.06 -0.78
N GLU A 129 23.46 -1.72 -0.83
CA GLU A 129 24.26 -1.56 0.38
C GLU A 129 23.80 -0.37 1.23
N GLU A 130 23.35 0.70 0.60
CA GLU A 130 22.97 1.93 1.30
C GLU A 130 21.50 1.95 1.70
N THR A 131 20.65 1.39 0.85
CA THR A 131 19.22 1.36 1.09
C THR A 131 18.71 -0.04 0.74
N PRO A 132 18.91 -1.00 1.63
CA PRO A 132 18.28 -2.29 1.43
C PRO A 132 16.78 -2.04 1.40
N ASP A 133 16.07 -2.79 0.56
CA ASP A 133 14.62 -2.88 0.69
C ASP A 133 13.83 -1.81 -0.03
N LYS A 134 14.21 -1.59 -1.24
CA LYS A 134 13.34 -0.88 -2.17
C LYS A 134 12.57 -1.90 -2.99
N ILE A 135 11.41 -1.48 -3.46
CA ILE A 135 10.59 -2.29 -4.34
C ILE A 135 10.33 -1.55 -5.63
N GLU A 136 10.20 -2.29 -6.70
CA GLU A 136 9.93 -1.71 -8.01
C GLU A 136 9.07 -2.64 -8.85
N LEU A 137 8.02 -2.09 -9.44
CA LEU A 137 7.19 -2.76 -10.43
C LEU A 137 7.30 -2.00 -11.74
N ILE A 138 7.77 -2.67 -12.77
CA ILE A 138 7.79 -2.12 -14.13
C ILE A 138 6.45 -2.47 -14.78
N LEU A 139 5.81 -1.45 -15.28
CA LEU A 139 4.48 -1.58 -15.87
C LEU A 139 4.53 -1.87 -17.38
#